data_2949c810d0c5d3ac675b01b140686a37
#
_entry.id   2949c810d0c5d3ac675b01b140686a37
#
_cell.length_a   1.000
_cell.length_b   1.000
_cell.length_c   1.000
_cell.angle_alpha   90.00
_cell.angle_beta   90.00
_cell.angle_gamma   90.00
#
_symmetry.space_group_name_H-M   'P 1'
#
loop_
_entity.id
_entity.type
_entity.pdbx_description
1 polymer ?
#
loop_
_entity_poly.entity_id
_entity_poly.type
_entity_poly.pdbx_seq_one_letter_code
_entity_poly.pdbx_strand_id
1 'polypeptide(L)'
;MNKLKKFEYYFQLRQYVRAMQTFKKHSEKIKKDTIKKMLSGGDDSKNDRSSDYFFEIDMARRFIEREDFKGINLNDNTDIIFISSIFKGDVLIECKNINSEKSFENNIRKANNQLKIQLENNTSSNKGSLGIIAVNLNNIFDREEYFNLLFPIMDSFIRHYEELGRDGVDILSDKNFELAFSSILQGLLEFKFRKMFLKFEGNNYKFHKFVTGIFYQVELMVPIPNADKFFIARVATYYPFFRDPRLANFLFDPLAVGI
;
A
#
# COMPACT_ATOMS: atom_id res chain seq x y z
N MET A 1 -27.74 -2.98 -1.92
CA MET A 1 -26.27 -2.70 -1.93
C MET A 1 -25.86 -2.54 -3.38
N ASN A 2 -25.22 -1.42 -3.75
CA ASN A 2 -24.75 -1.17 -5.11
C ASN A 2 -23.78 -2.30 -5.54
N LYS A 3 -23.88 -2.77 -6.79
CA LYS A 3 -23.08 -3.87 -7.34
C LYS A 3 -21.57 -3.62 -7.13
N LEU A 4 -21.10 -2.40 -7.34
CA LEU A 4 -19.73 -2.00 -7.12
C LEU A 4 -19.27 -2.23 -5.65
N LYS A 5 -20.08 -1.81 -4.66
CA LYS A 5 -19.77 -2.04 -3.24
C LYS A 5 -19.70 -3.53 -2.88
N LYS A 6 -20.53 -4.36 -3.53
CA LYS A 6 -20.48 -5.81 -3.34
C LYS A 6 -19.16 -6.40 -3.84
N PHE A 7 -18.68 -5.96 -5.01
CA PHE A 7 -17.39 -6.40 -5.56
C PHE A 7 -16.21 -5.92 -4.72
N GLU A 8 -16.23 -4.67 -4.26
CA GLU A 8 -15.20 -4.13 -3.35
C GLU A 8 -15.09 -4.98 -2.08
N TYR A 9 -16.23 -5.33 -1.49
CA TYR A 9 -16.25 -6.19 -0.32
C TYR A 9 -15.67 -7.58 -0.58
N TYR A 10 -16.07 -8.24 -1.69
CA TYR A 10 -15.51 -9.53 -2.07
C TYR A 10 -14.01 -9.45 -2.34
N PHE A 11 -13.56 -8.38 -2.94
CA PHE A 11 -12.15 -8.17 -3.20
C PHE A 11 -11.36 -8.02 -1.90
N GLN A 12 -11.80 -7.17 -0.99
CA GLN A 12 -11.19 -7.01 0.34
C GLN A 12 -11.14 -8.36 1.08
N LEU A 13 -12.24 -9.11 1.06
CA LEU A 13 -12.29 -10.44 1.66
C LEU A 13 -11.25 -11.39 1.03
N ARG A 14 -11.11 -11.37 -0.29
CA ARG A 14 -10.11 -12.19 -1.00
C ARG A 14 -8.68 -11.82 -0.60
N GLN A 15 -8.36 -10.54 -0.49
CA GLN A 15 -7.04 -10.07 -0.02
C GLN A 15 -6.79 -10.51 1.42
N TYR A 16 -7.80 -10.41 2.27
CA TYR A 16 -7.72 -10.90 3.64
C TYR A 16 -7.44 -12.40 3.70
N VAL A 17 -8.19 -13.21 2.94
CA VAL A 17 -7.98 -14.66 2.87
C VAL A 17 -6.56 -14.99 2.38
N ARG A 18 -6.08 -14.30 1.34
CA ARG A 18 -4.70 -14.45 0.84
C ARG A 18 -3.67 -14.13 1.93
N ALA A 19 -3.84 -13.03 2.63
CA ALA A 19 -2.96 -12.66 3.73
C ALA A 19 -2.96 -13.73 4.83
N MET A 20 -4.14 -14.23 5.23
CA MET A 20 -4.24 -15.31 6.23
C MET A 20 -3.57 -16.61 5.78
N GLN A 21 -3.65 -16.95 4.50
CA GLN A 21 -2.92 -18.10 3.94
C GLN A 21 -1.41 -17.92 4.03
N THR A 22 -0.92 -16.71 3.71
CA THR A 22 0.51 -16.36 3.85
C THR A 22 0.95 -16.43 5.32
N PHE A 23 0.17 -15.87 6.23
CA PHE A 23 0.46 -15.94 7.67
C PHE A 23 0.46 -17.38 8.20
N LYS A 24 -0.47 -18.19 7.77
CA LYS A 24 -0.53 -19.62 8.13
C LYS A 24 0.73 -20.37 7.67
N LYS A 25 1.17 -20.12 6.43
CA LYS A 25 2.38 -20.71 5.86
C LYS A 25 3.65 -20.36 6.65
N HIS A 26 3.68 -19.16 7.25
CA HIS A 26 4.84 -18.65 7.99
C HIS A 26 4.60 -18.52 9.50
N SER A 27 3.63 -19.27 10.05
CA SER A 27 3.16 -19.15 11.44
C SER A 27 4.25 -19.35 12.49
N GLU A 28 5.31 -20.12 12.20
CA GLU A 28 6.46 -20.31 13.07
C GLU A 28 7.28 -19.03 13.31
N LYS A 29 7.23 -18.10 12.33
CA LYS A 29 7.97 -16.83 12.34
C LYS A 29 7.12 -15.64 12.76
N ILE A 30 5.85 -15.89 13.09
CA ILE A 30 4.88 -14.86 13.47
C ILE A 30 4.40 -15.14 14.88
N LYS A 31 4.48 -14.16 15.76
CA LYS A 31 3.97 -14.31 17.13
C LYS A 31 2.47 -14.59 17.13
N LYS A 32 2.01 -15.57 17.96
CA LYS A 32 0.58 -15.96 18.03
C LYS A 32 -0.35 -14.82 18.40
N ASP A 33 0.09 -13.90 19.27
CA ASP A 33 -0.70 -12.73 19.67
C ASP A 33 -0.92 -11.77 18.49
N THR A 34 0.02 -11.69 17.56
CA THR A 34 -0.08 -10.97 16.30
C THR A 34 -1.27 -11.44 15.46
N ILE A 35 -1.37 -12.76 15.26
CA ILE A 35 -2.48 -13.36 14.49
C ILE A 35 -3.82 -13.15 15.22
N LYS A 36 -3.84 -13.30 16.54
CA LYS A 36 -5.03 -13.10 17.36
C LYS A 36 -5.54 -11.67 17.28
N LYS A 37 -4.64 -10.68 17.33
CA LYS A 37 -4.95 -9.27 17.21
C LYS A 37 -5.52 -8.93 15.84
N MET A 38 -4.96 -9.51 14.76
CA MET A 38 -5.48 -9.35 13.41
C MET A 38 -6.89 -9.92 13.23
N LEU A 39 -7.19 -11.03 13.91
CA LEU A 39 -8.50 -11.70 13.83
C LEU A 39 -9.56 -11.01 14.70
N SER A 40 -9.16 -10.35 15.79
CA SER A 40 -10.11 -9.69 16.70
C SER A 40 -10.70 -8.41 16.13
N GLY A 41 -10.17 -7.92 14.99
CA GLY A 41 -10.57 -6.71 14.27
C GLY A 41 -11.22 -5.70 15.21
N GLY A 42 -10.51 -4.74 15.72
CA GLY A 42 -10.86 -3.87 16.84
C GLY A 42 -12.36 -3.77 17.08
N ASP A 43 -12.80 -4.25 18.21
CA ASP A 43 -14.21 -4.34 18.67
C ASP A 43 -14.85 -2.96 18.93
N ASP A 44 -14.35 -1.95 18.23
CA ASP A 44 -14.81 -0.56 18.33
C ASP A 44 -15.90 -0.30 17.29
N SER A 45 -17.12 -0.75 17.61
CA SER A 45 -18.35 -0.52 16.83
C SER A 45 -18.68 0.96 16.57
N LYS A 46 -17.90 1.90 17.08
CA LYS A 46 -18.10 3.35 16.93
C LYS A 46 -17.19 4.02 15.88
N ASN A 47 -16.10 3.39 15.48
CA ASN A 47 -15.21 3.88 14.42
C ASN A 47 -14.90 2.73 13.49
N ASP A 48 -15.40 2.78 12.25
CA ASP A 48 -15.07 1.80 11.22
C ASP A 48 -13.59 1.95 10.82
N ARG A 49 -12.70 1.23 11.52
CA ARG A 49 -11.27 1.14 11.23
C ARG A 49 -10.92 -0.09 10.39
N SER A 50 -11.91 -0.76 9.85
CA SER A 50 -11.69 -1.97 9.05
C SER A 50 -10.72 -1.73 7.89
N SER A 51 -10.81 -0.57 7.23
CA SER A 51 -9.90 -0.21 6.14
C SER A 51 -8.45 -0.03 6.59
N ASP A 52 -8.22 0.46 7.82
CA ASP A 52 -6.88 0.62 8.38
C ASP A 52 -6.24 -0.76 8.60
N TYR A 53 -6.97 -1.68 9.22
CA TYR A 53 -6.51 -3.04 9.44
C TYR A 53 -6.24 -3.80 8.13
N PHE A 54 -7.08 -3.64 7.12
CA PHE A 54 -6.85 -4.28 5.82
C PHE A 54 -5.54 -3.81 5.18
N PHE A 55 -5.23 -2.53 5.28
CA PHE A 55 -3.99 -2.00 4.76
C PHE A 55 -2.76 -2.51 5.54
N GLU A 56 -2.82 -2.50 6.87
CA GLU A 56 -1.77 -3.06 7.73
C GLU A 56 -1.51 -4.53 7.42
N ILE A 57 -2.57 -5.34 7.28
CA ILE A 57 -2.51 -6.75 6.93
C ILE A 57 -1.88 -6.98 5.55
N ASP A 58 -2.27 -6.19 4.54
CA ASP A 58 -1.69 -6.30 3.20
C ASP A 58 -0.20 -5.91 3.19
N MET A 59 0.16 -4.86 3.90
CA MET A 59 1.56 -4.47 4.07
C MET A 59 2.36 -5.55 4.78
N ALA A 60 1.87 -6.09 5.89
CA ALA A 60 2.51 -7.19 6.60
C ALA A 60 2.73 -8.41 5.69
N ARG A 61 1.72 -8.78 4.88
CA ARG A 61 1.83 -9.86 3.90
C ARG A 61 2.97 -9.63 2.92
N ARG A 62 3.11 -8.43 2.36
CA ARG A 62 4.18 -8.11 1.41
C ARG A 62 5.57 -8.25 2.03
N PHE A 63 5.73 -7.86 3.28
CA PHE A 63 6.98 -8.08 4.02
C PHE A 63 7.26 -9.56 4.27
N ILE A 64 6.24 -10.38 4.52
CA ILE A 64 6.39 -11.82 4.70
C ILE A 64 6.74 -12.54 3.38
N GLU A 65 6.25 -12.06 2.27
CA GLU A 65 6.53 -12.62 0.93
C GLU A 65 7.94 -12.25 0.40
N ARG A 66 8.71 -11.43 1.12
CA ARG A 66 10.09 -11.10 0.75
C ARG A 66 11.04 -12.27 0.97
N GLU A 67 12.04 -12.39 0.12
CA GLU A 67 13.06 -13.43 0.22
C GLU A 67 13.91 -13.33 1.50
N ASP A 68 14.12 -12.10 2.00
CA ASP A 68 14.89 -11.84 3.21
C ASP A 68 14.05 -11.91 4.50
N PHE A 69 12.84 -12.43 4.46
CA PHE A 69 11.95 -12.55 5.61
C PHE A 69 12.49 -13.53 6.66
N LYS A 70 12.76 -13.02 7.85
CA LYS A 70 13.16 -13.81 9.04
C LYS A 70 12.06 -13.85 10.09
N GLY A 71 11.33 -12.76 10.26
CA GLY A 71 10.25 -12.67 11.22
C GLY A 71 9.47 -11.37 11.12
N ILE A 72 8.29 -11.36 11.72
CA ILE A 72 7.45 -10.17 11.82
C ILE A 72 6.78 -10.10 13.20
N ASN A 73 6.62 -8.90 13.70
CA ASN A 73 5.86 -8.62 14.90
C ASN A 73 4.90 -7.48 14.61
N LEU A 74 3.64 -7.66 14.97
CA LEU A 74 2.63 -6.61 14.96
C LEU A 74 2.34 -6.27 16.40
N ASN A 75 2.54 -5.03 16.79
CA ASN A 75 2.32 -4.60 18.16
C ASN A 75 1.57 -3.26 18.21
N ASP A 76 1.11 -2.87 19.40
CA ASP A 76 0.28 -1.67 19.58
C ASP A 76 1.05 -0.36 19.40
N ASN A 77 2.37 -0.40 19.43
CA ASN A 77 3.22 0.78 19.39
C ASN A 77 3.72 1.11 17.98
N THR A 78 3.85 0.09 17.14
CA THR A 78 4.26 0.18 15.72
C THR A 78 3.44 -0.82 14.96
N ASP A 79 2.79 -0.43 13.87
CA ASP A 79 1.89 -1.32 13.15
C ASP A 79 2.60 -2.61 12.72
N ILE A 80 3.84 -2.48 12.18
CA ILE A 80 4.61 -3.64 11.74
C ILE A 80 6.08 -3.47 12.12
N ILE A 81 6.68 -4.52 12.70
CA ILE A 81 8.14 -4.66 12.88
C ILE A 81 8.61 -5.84 12.03
N PHE A 82 9.35 -5.56 10.98
CA PHE A 82 9.92 -6.55 10.08
C PHE A 82 11.36 -6.86 10.43
N ILE A 83 11.66 -8.15 10.52
CA ILE A 83 13.01 -8.67 10.82
C ILE A 83 13.53 -9.32 9.52
N SER A 84 14.62 -8.75 8.99
CA SER A 84 15.30 -9.23 7.79
C SER A 84 16.43 -10.21 8.14
N SER A 85 16.72 -11.16 7.25
CA SER A 85 17.91 -12.00 7.34
C SER A 85 19.18 -11.29 6.84
N ILE A 86 19.04 -10.23 6.08
CA ILE A 86 20.14 -9.50 5.43
C ILE A 86 20.43 -8.19 6.16
N PHE A 87 19.40 -7.50 6.63
CA PHE A 87 19.53 -6.22 7.32
C PHE A 87 19.78 -6.43 8.82
N LYS A 88 20.77 -5.72 9.39
CA LYS A 88 21.17 -5.91 10.80
C LYS A 88 20.17 -5.36 11.83
N GLY A 89 19.36 -4.38 11.44
CA GLY A 89 18.36 -3.77 12.31
C GLY A 89 16.94 -4.21 11.94
N ASP A 90 15.99 -3.83 12.76
CA ASP A 90 14.57 -4.01 12.44
C ASP A 90 14.07 -2.89 11.52
N VAL A 91 13.13 -3.20 10.67
CA VAL A 91 12.40 -2.19 9.87
C VAL A 91 11.02 -1.98 10.50
N LEU A 92 10.81 -0.78 11.01
CA LEU A 92 9.56 -0.36 11.65
C LEU A 92 8.67 0.34 10.63
N ILE A 93 7.43 -0.09 10.50
CA ILE A 93 6.51 0.45 9.51
C ILE A 93 5.27 0.99 10.22
N GLU A 94 4.94 2.24 9.94
CA GLU A 94 3.68 2.88 10.32
C GLU A 94 2.77 3.01 9.12
N CYS A 95 1.59 2.42 9.19
CA CYS A 95 0.59 2.41 8.14
C CYS A 95 -0.45 3.51 8.36
N LYS A 96 -0.80 4.25 7.34
CA LYS A 96 -1.81 5.32 7.41
C LYS A 96 -2.73 5.29 6.21
N ASN A 97 -4.04 5.20 6.45
CA ASN A 97 -5.05 5.50 5.45
C ASN A 97 -5.33 7.00 5.42
N ILE A 98 -5.20 7.59 4.24
CA ILE A 98 -5.45 9.03 4.06
C ILE A 98 -6.87 9.22 3.54
N ASN A 99 -7.73 9.81 4.38
CA ASN A 99 -9.14 9.99 4.05
C ASN A 99 -9.43 11.31 3.31
N SER A 100 -8.47 12.24 3.30
CA SER A 100 -8.57 13.50 2.57
C SER A 100 -7.22 14.16 2.41
N GLU A 101 -7.04 15.02 1.41
CA GLU A 101 -5.81 15.83 1.24
C GLU A 101 -5.51 16.68 2.50
N LYS A 102 -6.55 17.15 3.20
CA LYS A 102 -6.41 17.95 4.43
C LYS A 102 -5.85 17.14 5.60
N SER A 103 -6.12 15.83 5.65
CA SER A 103 -5.65 14.96 6.72
C SER A 103 -4.23 14.43 6.50
N PHE A 104 -3.68 14.57 5.29
CA PHE A 104 -2.38 14.04 4.90
C PHE A 104 -1.26 14.47 5.85
N GLU A 105 -1.08 15.79 6.01
CA GLU A 105 0.00 16.35 6.84
C GLU A 105 -0.05 15.81 8.28
N ASN A 106 -1.23 15.82 8.89
CA ASN A 106 -1.40 15.36 10.27
C ASN A 106 -1.08 13.86 10.41
N ASN A 107 -1.50 13.03 9.45
CA ASN A 107 -1.21 11.59 9.47
C ASN A 107 0.29 11.31 9.30
N ILE A 108 0.97 12.01 8.40
CA ILE A 108 2.42 11.87 8.21
C ILE A 108 3.19 12.31 9.46
N ARG A 109 2.81 13.43 10.08
CA ARG A 109 3.41 13.89 11.35
C ARG A 109 3.22 12.88 12.48
N LYS A 110 2.02 12.30 12.61
CA LYS A 110 1.73 11.26 13.61
C LYS A 110 2.60 10.02 13.37
N ALA A 111 2.66 9.52 12.14
CA ALA A 111 3.48 8.37 11.79
C ALA A 111 4.96 8.59 12.09
N ASN A 112 5.51 9.75 11.68
CA ASN A 112 6.90 10.10 11.99
C ASN A 112 7.17 10.18 13.50
N ASN A 113 6.26 10.72 14.29
CA ASN A 113 6.41 10.80 15.75
C ASN A 113 6.32 9.43 16.41
N GLN A 114 5.43 8.54 15.95
CA GLN A 114 5.35 7.16 16.43
C GLN A 114 6.66 6.42 16.14
N LEU A 115 7.14 6.47 14.89
CA LEU A 115 8.43 5.89 14.51
C LEU A 115 9.59 6.47 15.32
N LYS A 116 9.63 7.79 15.52
CA LYS A 116 10.66 8.44 16.32
C LYS A 116 10.75 7.82 17.73
N ILE A 117 9.63 7.75 18.43
CA ILE A 117 9.55 7.20 19.79
C ILE A 117 10.07 5.75 19.82
N GLN A 118 9.65 4.94 18.84
CA GLN A 118 10.06 3.53 18.78
C GLN A 118 11.55 3.36 18.42
N LEU A 119 12.05 4.15 17.46
CA LEU A 119 13.44 4.11 17.05
C LEU A 119 14.37 4.59 18.17
N GLU A 120 13.97 5.59 18.95
CA GLU A 120 14.73 6.07 20.11
C GLU A 120 14.73 5.06 21.26
N ASN A 121 13.60 4.40 21.52
CA ASN A 121 13.49 3.38 22.57
C ASN A 121 14.26 2.09 22.23
N ASN A 122 14.38 1.74 20.95
CA ASN A 122 15.08 0.53 20.48
C ASN A 122 16.59 0.73 20.28
N THR A 123 17.13 1.93 20.48
CA THR A 123 18.56 2.23 20.26
C THR A 123 19.49 1.47 21.20
N SER A 124 19.01 0.95 22.33
CA SER A 124 19.80 0.13 23.26
C SER A 124 19.94 -1.33 22.83
N SER A 125 19.00 -1.87 22.04
CA SER A 125 18.96 -3.28 21.66
C SER A 125 19.26 -3.56 20.19
N ASN A 126 18.89 -2.66 19.26
CA ASN A 126 18.99 -2.88 17.81
C ASN A 126 19.65 -1.68 17.09
N LYS A 127 21.00 -1.63 17.15
CA LYS A 127 21.76 -0.65 16.35
C LYS A 127 21.49 -0.87 14.87
N GLY A 128 20.90 0.14 14.23
CA GLY A 128 20.66 0.16 12.78
C GLY A 128 19.20 -0.01 12.35
N SER A 129 18.23 0.02 13.28
CA SER A 129 16.81 0.01 12.92
C SER A 129 16.40 1.23 12.11
N LEU A 130 15.48 1.02 11.16
CA LEU A 130 14.98 2.04 10.23
C LEU A 130 13.45 2.13 10.30
N GLY A 131 12.91 3.29 9.94
CA GLY A 131 11.49 3.55 9.88
C GLY A 131 11.00 3.77 8.44
N ILE A 132 9.82 3.25 8.13
CA ILE A 132 9.09 3.49 6.89
C ILE A 132 7.68 3.96 7.23
N ILE A 133 7.21 5.00 6.55
CA ILE A 133 5.80 5.39 6.58
C ILE A 133 5.11 4.78 5.36
N ALA A 134 4.13 3.91 5.56
CA ALA A 134 3.31 3.35 4.49
C ALA A 134 1.97 4.07 4.43
N VAL A 135 1.56 4.49 3.23
CA VAL A 135 0.38 5.33 3.03
C VAL A 135 -0.54 4.72 1.98
N ASN A 136 -1.79 4.54 2.34
CA ASN A 136 -2.85 4.21 1.40
C ASN A 136 -3.63 5.46 1.02
N LEU A 137 -3.72 5.72 -0.28
CA LEU A 137 -4.32 6.92 -0.84
C LEU A 137 -5.69 6.67 -1.52
N ASN A 138 -6.26 5.48 -1.38
CA ASN A 138 -7.53 5.10 -2.05
C ASN A 138 -8.65 6.13 -1.87
N ASN A 139 -8.78 6.70 -0.67
CA ASN A 139 -9.90 7.58 -0.32
C ASN A 139 -9.75 9.02 -0.84
N ILE A 140 -8.56 9.41 -1.30
CA ILE A 140 -8.34 10.76 -1.86
C ILE A 140 -8.49 10.80 -3.37
N PHE A 141 -8.70 9.65 -3.93
CA PHE A 141 -8.88 9.54 -5.34
C PHE A 141 -10.37 9.61 -5.67
N ASP A 142 -10.80 10.61 -6.43
CA ASP A 142 -12.16 10.73 -6.93
C ASP A 142 -12.37 9.75 -8.10
N ARG A 143 -13.35 8.86 -7.97
CA ARG A 143 -13.64 7.84 -8.97
C ARG A 143 -14.01 8.42 -10.31
N GLU A 144 -14.78 9.51 -10.35
CA GLU A 144 -15.17 10.15 -11.60
C GLU A 144 -13.95 10.75 -12.31
N GLU A 145 -13.06 11.41 -11.58
CA GLU A 145 -11.80 11.95 -12.12
C GLU A 145 -11.00 10.84 -12.80
N TYR A 146 -10.94 9.65 -12.19
CA TYR A 146 -10.21 8.53 -12.78
C TYR A 146 -10.84 7.95 -14.01
N PHE A 147 -12.13 7.66 -13.93
CA PHE A 147 -12.84 7.08 -15.05
C PHE A 147 -12.75 7.98 -16.28
N ASN A 148 -12.84 9.29 -16.10
CA ASN A 148 -12.69 10.24 -17.18
C ASN A 148 -11.31 10.22 -17.84
N LEU A 149 -10.26 9.88 -17.09
CA LEU A 149 -8.90 9.79 -17.62
C LEU A 149 -8.55 8.40 -18.18
N LEU A 150 -9.02 7.35 -17.55
CA LEU A 150 -8.65 5.98 -17.91
C LEU A 150 -9.60 5.34 -18.93
N PHE A 151 -10.84 5.77 -18.96
CA PHE A 151 -11.86 5.24 -19.86
C PHE A 151 -11.52 5.38 -21.36
N PRO A 152 -11.05 6.55 -21.86
CA PRO A 152 -10.66 6.68 -23.26
C PRO A 152 -9.57 5.72 -23.70
N ILE A 153 -8.65 5.41 -22.79
CA ILE A 153 -7.54 4.48 -23.05
C ILE A 153 -8.09 3.06 -23.14
N MET A 154 -8.88 2.66 -22.16
CA MET A 154 -9.52 1.34 -22.17
C MET A 154 -10.39 1.15 -23.41
N ASP A 155 -11.20 2.14 -23.75
CA ASP A 155 -12.08 2.12 -24.91
C ASP A 155 -11.29 1.98 -26.22
N SER A 156 -10.14 2.65 -26.34
CA SER A 156 -9.26 2.51 -27.49
C SER A 156 -8.71 1.08 -27.64
N PHE A 157 -8.28 0.46 -26.54
CA PHE A 157 -7.81 -0.93 -26.56
C PHE A 157 -8.96 -1.90 -26.85
N ILE A 158 -10.11 -1.72 -26.24
CA ILE A 158 -11.30 -2.55 -26.47
C ILE A 158 -11.69 -2.52 -27.95
N ARG A 159 -11.82 -1.35 -28.56
CA ARG A 159 -12.17 -1.21 -29.99
C ARG A 159 -11.14 -1.92 -30.88
N HIS A 160 -9.85 -1.76 -30.58
CA HIS A 160 -8.81 -2.44 -31.34
C HIS A 160 -8.97 -3.96 -31.27
N TYR A 161 -9.31 -4.52 -30.10
CA TYR A 161 -9.55 -5.96 -29.95
C TYR A 161 -10.81 -6.42 -30.69
N GLU A 162 -11.89 -5.63 -30.63
CA GLU A 162 -13.13 -5.90 -31.35
C GLU A 162 -12.93 -5.86 -32.89
N GLU A 163 -12.13 -4.93 -33.39
CA GLU A 163 -11.71 -4.86 -34.79
C GLU A 163 -10.93 -6.12 -35.25
N LEU A 164 -10.19 -6.73 -34.34
CA LEU A 164 -9.50 -7.99 -34.56
C LEU A 164 -10.40 -9.24 -34.38
N GLY A 165 -11.69 -9.03 -34.11
CA GLY A 165 -12.65 -10.11 -33.85
C GLY A 165 -12.47 -10.82 -32.52
N ARG A 166 -11.84 -10.15 -31.53
CA ARG A 166 -11.63 -10.65 -30.16
C ARG A 166 -12.64 -10.06 -29.18
N ASP A 167 -12.82 -10.72 -28.04
CA ASP A 167 -13.60 -10.15 -26.94
C ASP A 167 -12.82 -8.96 -26.33
N GLY A 168 -13.49 -7.81 -26.17
CA GLY A 168 -12.90 -6.62 -25.55
C GLY A 168 -12.34 -6.87 -24.16
N VAL A 169 -12.80 -7.91 -23.46
CA VAL A 169 -12.27 -8.32 -22.13
C VAL A 169 -10.85 -8.90 -22.23
N ASP A 170 -10.44 -9.37 -23.40
CA ASP A 170 -9.09 -9.93 -23.62
C ASP A 170 -7.97 -8.91 -23.44
N ILE A 171 -8.31 -7.60 -23.41
CA ILE A 171 -7.37 -6.53 -23.07
C ILE A 171 -6.67 -6.75 -21.74
N LEU A 172 -7.32 -7.43 -20.78
CA LEU A 172 -6.73 -7.71 -19.47
C LEU A 172 -5.52 -8.65 -19.51
N SER A 173 -5.34 -9.35 -20.65
CA SER A 173 -4.19 -10.21 -20.93
C SER A 173 -3.13 -9.51 -21.80
N ASP A 174 -3.39 -8.26 -22.22
CA ASP A 174 -2.47 -7.49 -23.08
C ASP A 174 -1.46 -6.73 -22.22
N LYS A 175 -0.18 -7.08 -22.37
CA LYS A 175 0.92 -6.41 -21.66
C LYS A 175 1.05 -4.93 -22.01
N ASN A 176 0.71 -4.52 -23.23
CA ASN A 176 0.78 -3.11 -23.62
C ASN A 176 -0.35 -2.31 -22.93
N PHE A 177 -1.54 -2.91 -22.82
CA PHE A 177 -2.63 -2.32 -22.03
C PHE A 177 -2.21 -2.19 -20.56
N GLU A 178 -1.71 -3.26 -19.96
CA GLU A 178 -1.24 -3.27 -18.57
C GLU A 178 -0.18 -2.19 -18.32
N LEU A 179 0.82 -2.10 -19.17
CA LEU A 179 1.89 -1.11 -19.07
C LEU A 179 1.37 0.32 -19.24
N ALA A 180 0.56 0.58 -20.26
CA ALA A 180 -0.01 1.91 -20.52
C ALA A 180 -0.89 2.36 -19.36
N PHE A 181 -1.78 1.48 -18.92
CA PHE A 181 -2.71 1.74 -17.82
C PHE A 181 -1.98 1.99 -16.49
N SER A 182 -1.05 1.10 -16.14
CA SER A 182 -0.24 1.22 -14.91
C SER A 182 0.61 2.49 -14.92
N SER A 183 1.23 2.85 -16.06
CA SER A 183 2.05 4.05 -16.17
C SER A 183 1.24 5.33 -15.93
N ILE A 184 0.03 5.40 -16.46
CA ILE A 184 -0.84 6.56 -16.28
C ILE A 184 -1.33 6.63 -14.83
N LEU A 185 -1.76 5.52 -14.27
CA LEU A 185 -2.21 5.46 -12.89
C LEU A 185 -1.06 5.80 -11.92
N GLN A 186 0.17 5.36 -12.21
CA GLN A 186 1.36 5.75 -11.44
C GLN A 186 1.63 7.25 -11.55
N GLY A 187 1.55 7.82 -12.74
CA GLY A 187 1.72 9.27 -12.94
C GLY A 187 0.70 10.09 -12.13
N LEU A 188 -0.56 9.65 -12.10
CA LEU A 188 -1.62 10.27 -11.30
C LEU A 188 -1.34 10.14 -9.80
N LEU A 189 -0.92 8.96 -9.35
CA LEU A 189 -0.55 8.70 -7.96
C LEU A 189 0.58 9.62 -7.51
N GLU A 190 1.65 9.70 -8.30
CA GLU A 190 2.79 10.58 -8.02
C GLU A 190 2.39 12.04 -8.01
N PHE A 191 1.59 12.50 -8.96
CA PHE A 191 1.10 13.88 -9.01
C PHE A 191 0.30 14.24 -7.75
N LYS A 192 -0.66 13.41 -7.35
CA LYS A 192 -1.48 13.63 -6.15
C LYS A 192 -0.61 13.63 -4.88
N PHE A 193 0.28 12.65 -4.75
CA PHE A 193 1.21 12.60 -3.63
C PHE A 193 2.10 13.84 -3.56
N ARG A 194 2.75 14.21 -4.65
CA ARG A 194 3.65 15.37 -4.71
C ARG A 194 2.93 16.67 -4.38
N LYS A 195 1.70 16.86 -4.88
CA LYS A 195 0.88 18.04 -4.57
C LYS A 195 0.65 18.21 -3.07
N MET A 196 0.39 17.11 -2.35
CA MET A 196 0.22 17.13 -0.90
C MET A 196 1.56 17.30 -0.18
N PHE A 197 2.57 16.59 -0.66
CA PHE A 197 3.89 16.55 -0.02
C PHE A 197 4.66 17.89 -0.15
N LEU A 198 4.57 18.56 -1.29
CA LEU A 198 5.17 19.89 -1.47
C LEU A 198 4.58 20.94 -0.52
N LYS A 199 3.27 20.90 -0.27
CA LYS A 199 2.64 21.76 0.75
C LYS A 199 3.17 21.47 2.14
N PHE A 200 3.46 20.21 2.43
CA PHE A 200 4.00 19.75 3.70
C PHE A 200 5.47 20.15 3.87
N GLU A 201 6.31 19.96 2.85
CA GLU A 201 7.72 20.36 2.85
C GLU A 201 7.89 21.89 2.98
N GLY A 202 7.00 22.66 2.39
CA GLY A 202 6.99 24.13 2.49
C GLY A 202 6.92 24.65 3.94
N ASN A 203 6.47 23.81 4.88
CA ASN A 203 6.46 24.09 6.32
C ASN A 203 7.77 23.72 7.05
N ASN A 204 8.86 23.43 6.34
CA ASN A 204 10.17 23.05 6.89
C ASN A 204 10.11 21.85 7.88
N TYR A 205 9.21 20.92 7.67
CA TYR A 205 9.09 19.75 8.53
C TYR A 205 10.31 18.84 8.38
N LYS A 206 10.88 18.43 9.51
CA LYS A 206 12.02 17.51 9.53
C LYS A 206 11.58 16.13 9.99
N PHE A 207 11.79 15.16 9.13
CA PHE A 207 11.63 13.75 9.49
C PHE A 207 12.73 13.31 10.45
N HIS A 208 12.41 12.33 11.28
CA HIS A 208 13.43 11.71 12.13
C HIS A 208 14.52 11.06 11.25
N LYS A 209 15.78 11.19 11.66
CA LYS A 209 16.96 10.78 10.85
C LYS A 209 16.99 9.31 10.41
N PHE A 210 16.25 8.44 11.11
CA PHE A 210 16.16 7.02 10.79
C PHE A 210 14.84 6.67 10.05
N VAL A 211 13.96 7.62 9.78
CA VAL A 211 12.84 7.44 8.86
C VAL A 211 13.36 7.59 7.44
N THR A 212 13.24 6.53 6.66
CA THR A 212 13.95 6.38 5.38
C THR A 212 13.15 6.84 4.18
N GLY A 213 11.83 6.93 4.32
CA GLY A 213 10.96 7.37 3.24
C GLY A 213 9.49 7.08 3.48
N ILE A 214 8.70 7.43 2.49
CA ILE A 214 7.27 7.16 2.44
C ILE A 214 7.00 6.22 1.29
N PHE A 215 6.45 5.04 1.57
CA PHE A 215 5.82 4.16 0.60
C PHE A 215 4.36 4.58 0.46
N TYR A 216 3.85 4.71 -0.76
CA TYR A 216 2.46 5.07 -0.98
C TYR A 216 1.85 4.30 -2.13
N GLN A 217 0.58 3.98 -2.00
CA GLN A 217 -0.17 3.19 -2.97
C GLN A 217 -1.57 3.70 -3.20
N VAL A 218 -2.11 3.28 -4.34
CA VAL A 218 -3.55 3.30 -4.64
C VAL A 218 -3.97 1.95 -5.21
N GLU A 219 -5.16 1.52 -4.85
CA GLU A 219 -5.80 0.33 -5.38
C GLU A 219 -7.23 0.68 -5.80
N LEU A 220 -7.53 0.50 -7.06
CA LEU A 220 -8.79 0.88 -7.67
C LEU A 220 -9.47 -0.32 -8.28
N MET A 221 -10.78 -0.39 -8.09
CA MET A 221 -11.63 -1.29 -8.85
C MET A 221 -12.14 -0.53 -10.08
N VAL A 222 -11.75 -0.99 -11.25
CA VAL A 222 -12.04 -0.36 -12.54
C VAL A 222 -13.05 -1.20 -13.31
N PRO A 223 -14.25 -0.67 -13.63
CA PRO A 223 -15.19 -1.37 -14.46
C PRO A 223 -14.71 -1.40 -15.91
N ILE A 224 -14.92 -2.54 -16.57
CA ILE A 224 -14.64 -2.67 -18.01
C ILE A 224 -15.85 -2.14 -18.78
N PRO A 225 -15.65 -1.18 -19.70
CA PRO A 225 -16.72 -0.69 -20.55
C PRO A 225 -17.46 -1.83 -21.26
N ASN A 226 -18.78 -1.72 -21.35
CA ASN A 226 -19.66 -2.67 -22.02
C ASN A 226 -19.62 -4.12 -21.52
N ALA A 227 -18.85 -4.39 -20.46
CA ALA A 227 -18.78 -5.69 -19.81
C ALA A 227 -19.25 -5.61 -18.36
N ASP A 228 -19.94 -6.68 -17.91
CA ASP A 228 -20.32 -6.80 -16.51
C ASP A 228 -19.15 -7.35 -15.66
N LYS A 229 -17.97 -6.80 -15.87
CA LYS A 229 -16.71 -7.23 -15.27
C LYS A 229 -15.94 -6.03 -14.71
N PHE A 230 -15.07 -6.33 -13.77
CA PHE A 230 -14.17 -5.36 -13.14
C PHE A 230 -12.77 -5.96 -13.08
N PHE A 231 -11.78 -5.13 -13.14
CA PHE A 231 -10.43 -5.51 -12.77
C PHE A 231 -9.90 -4.60 -11.66
N ILE A 232 -8.84 -5.03 -11.03
CA ILE A 232 -8.22 -4.28 -9.94
C ILE A 232 -6.90 -3.77 -10.44
N ALA A 233 -6.79 -2.44 -10.44
CA ALA A 233 -5.55 -1.76 -10.70
C ALA A 233 -4.93 -1.35 -9.38
N ARG A 234 -3.71 -1.80 -9.12
CA ARG A 234 -2.92 -1.39 -7.97
C ARG A 234 -1.61 -0.82 -8.46
N VAL A 235 -1.27 0.35 -7.97
CA VAL A 235 0.04 0.96 -8.18
C VAL A 235 0.61 1.41 -6.86
N ALA A 236 1.90 1.23 -6.70
CA ALA A 236 2.64 1.66 -5.54
C ALA A 236 3.99 2.24 -5.96
N THR A 237 4.46 3.18 -5.17
CA THR A 237 5.77 3.79 -5.36
C THR A 237 6.27 4.33 -4.01
N TYR A 238 7.43 4.97 -3.99
CA TYR A 238 8.01 5.47 -2.75
C TYR A 238 8.71 6.82 -2.96
N TYR A 239 8.82 7.58 -1.87
CA TYR A 239 9.57 8.82 -1.80
C TYR A 239 10.69 8.66 -0.75
N PRO A 240 11.95 8.45 -1.17
CA PRO A 240 13.06 8.21 -0.26
C PRO A 240 13.57 9.53 0.33
N PHE A 241 13.96 9.51 1.62
CA PHE A 241 14.58 10.64 2.31
C PHE A 241 16.11 10.57 2.31
N PHE A 242 16.67 9.44 1.96
CA PHE A 242 18.11 9.26 1.86
C PHE A 242 18.56 9.18 0.39
N ARG A 243 19.85 9.47 0.18
CA ARG A 243 20.42 9.56 -1.18
C ARG A 243 21.01 8.24 -1.71
N ASP A 244 21.10 7.18 -0.88
CA ASP A 244 21.61 5.89 -1.34
C ASP A 244 20.53 5.10 -2.07
N PRO A 245 20.58 5.02 -3.41
CA PRO A 245 19.56 4.33 -4.20
C PRO A 245 19.55 2.81 -3.91
N ARG A 246 20.66 2.22 -3.50
CA ARG A 246 20.72 0.78 -3.21
C ARG A 246 19.89 0.44 -1.99
N LEU A 247 19.93 1.28 -0.96
CA LEU A 247 19.10 1.10 0.23
C LEU A 247 17.62 1.36 -0.09
N ALA A 248 17.33 2.35 -0.94
CA ALA A 248 15.98 2.62 -1.41
C ALA A 248 15.40 1.40 -2.16
N ASN A 249 16.12 0.90 -3.14
CA ASN A 249 15.71 -0.28 -3.91
C ASN A 249 15.54 -1.50 -2.99
N PHE A 250 16.48 -1.75 -2.09
CA PHE A 250 16.37 -2.85 -1.15
C PHE A 250 15.09 -2.78 -0.29
N LEU A 251 14.73 -1.61 0.21
CA LEU A 251 13.58 -1.45 1.10
C LEU A 251 12.24 -1.41 0.36
N PHE A 252 12.18 -0.72 -0.78
CA PHE A 252 10.91 -0.35 -1.40
C PHE A 252 10.56 -1.15 -2.66
N ASP A 253 11.53 -1.53 -3.50
CA ASP A 253 11.22 -2.27 -4.73
C ASP A 253 10.44 -3.56 -4.47
N PRO A 254 10.80 -4.40 -3.45
CA PRO A 254 10.01 -5.60 -3.16
C PRO A 254 8.58 -5.31 -2.68
N LEU A 255 8.30 -4.10 -2.20
CA LEU A 255 6.96 -3.69 -1.79
C LEU A 255 6.13 -3.20 -2.99
N ALA A 256 6.79 -2.66 -4.00
CA ALA A 256 6.18 -2.17 -5.23
C ALA A 256 5.94 -3.32 -6.23
N VAL A 257 6.82 -4.33 -6.26
CA VAL A 257 6.70 -5.52 -7.08
C VAL A 257 5.68 -6.49 -6.48
N GLY A 258 4.66 -6.84 -7.21
CA GLY A 258 3.57 -7.72 -6.72
C GLY A 258 2.20 -7.07 -6.87
N ILE A 259 2.17 -6.14 -7.75
CA ILE A 259 1.01 -5.42 -8.24
C ILE A 259 0.50 -6.15 -9.49
#